data_134826a94ad2717e12d615a79f830dc2
#
_entry.id   134826a94ad2717e12d615a79f830dc2
#
_cell.length_a   1.000
_cell.length_b   1.000
_cell.length_c   1.000
_cell.angle_alpha   90.00
_cell.angle_beta   90.00
_cell.angle_gamma   90.00
#
_symmetry.space_group_name_H-M   'P 1'
#
loop_
_entity.id
_entity.type
_entity.pdbx_description
1 polymer ?
#
loop_
_entity_poly.entity_id
_entity_poly.type
_entity_poly.pdbx_seq_one_letter_code
_entity_poly.pdbx_strand_id
1 'polypeptide(L)'
;MNLQKYEKMRGVVKQYHKGQYRNKDKDSPYRLHCEAVALLIKEVLVQTGEYDDNADDIVLAALGHDLYEDTSIDREFIRQGFGTYVDELIFQLTNEEDDQHRDKYMQKIHLASNEAVLIKLADMIENMNSVFYNRGVLGQEWVDTFFLPIMNDYLPHLRDKEFTNYTQTGNSLLAYMKASYSTLTQVR
;
A
#
# COMPACT_ATOMS: atom_id res chain seq x y z
N MET A 1 4.73 -8.40 -17.41
CA MET A 1 5.31 -8.56 -16.04
C MET A 1 6.46 -9.56 -16.07
N ASN A 2 7.60 -9.20 -15.52
CA ASN A 2 8.75 -10.07 -15.34
C ASN A 2 8.49 -11.04 -14.17
N LEU A 3 7.98 -12.23 -14.48
CA LEU A 3 7.63 -13.24 -13.48
C LEU A 3 8.79 -13.64 -12.58
N GLN A 4 10.02 -13.70 -13.10
CA GLN A 4 11.19 -14.09 -12.30
C GLN A 4 11.50 -13.04 -11.22
N LYS A 5 11.47 -11.76 -11.57
CA LYS A 5 11.64 -10.66 -10.59
C LYS A 5 10.50 -10.66 -9.57
N TYR A 6 9.26 -10.88 -10.02
CA TYR A 6 8.10 -10.92 -9.15
C TYR A 6 8.19 -12.06 -8.11
N GLU A 7 8.48 -13.27 -8.54
CA GLU A 7 8.65 -14.40 -7.62
C GLU A 7 9.85 -14.23 -6.67
N LYS A 8 10.92 -13.58 -7.13
CA LYS A 8 12.06 -13.22 -6.28
C LYS A 8 11.62 -12.24 -5.18
N MET A 9 10.89 -11.15 -5.52
CA MET A 9 10.39 -10.19 -4.54
C MET A 9 9.40 -10.85 -3.57
N ARG A 10 8.51 -11.69 -4.07
CA ARG A 10 7.57 -12.46 -3.26
C ARG A 10 8.27 -13.36 -2.25
N GLY A 11 9.38 -13.98 -2.64
CA GLY A 11 10.27 -14.75 -1.76
C GLY A 11 10.87 -13.88 -0.65
N VAL A 12 11.35 -12.69 -0.98
CA VAL A 12 11.89 -11.70 -0.02
C VAL A 12 10.81 -11.27 0.97
N VAL A 13 9.65 -10.85 0.49
CA VAL A 13 8.51 -10.44 1.35
C VAL A 13 8.10 -11.58 2.29
N LYS A 14 7.98 -12.81 1.78
CA LYS A 14 7.68 -13.99 2.61
C LYS A 14 8.74 -14.26 3.69
N GLN A 15 10.01 -14.05 3.38
CA GLN A 15 11.12 -14.28 4.30
C GLN A 15 11.16 -13.23 5.41
N TYR A 16 11.05 -11.94 5.05
CA TYR A 16 11.24 -10.83 5.99
C TYR A 16 10.00 -10.57 6.85
N HIS A 17 8.79 -10.80 6.33
CA HIS A 17 7.55 -10.77 7.12
C HIS A 17 7.21 -12.13 7.78
N LYS A 18 8.19 -13.04 7.90
CA LYS A 18 7.96 -14.32 8.54
C LYS A 18 7.57 -14.15 10.01
N GLY A 19 6.41 -14.70 10.38
CA GLY A 19 5.89 -14.61 11.75
C GLY A 19 5.10 -13.33 12.05
N GLN A 20 4.94 -12.44 11.07
CA GLN A 20 4.03 -11.30 11.15
C GLN A 20 2.64 -11.69 10.63
N TYR A 21 1.60 -11.18 11.28
CA TYR A 21 0.20 -11.50 10.99
C TYR A 21 -0.66 -10.23 11.05
N ARG A 22 -1.71 -10.20 10.22
CA ARG A 22 -2.69 -9.09 10.14
C ARG A 22 -3.65 -9.06 11.33
N ASN A 23 -3.84 -10.18 12.01
CA ASN A 23 -4.80 -10.32 13.08
C ASN A 23 -4.22 -11.10 14.28
N LYS A 24 -4.93 -11.03 15.41
CA LYS A 24 -4.52 -11.68 16.66
C LYS A 24 -4.57 -13.21 16.57
N ASP A 25 -5.43 -13.77 15.70
CA ASP A 25 -5.64 -15.21 15.57
C ASP A 25 -4.53 -15.89 14.75
N LYS A 26 -3.65 -15.09 14.12
CA LYS A 26 -2.49 -15.56 13.36
C LYS A 26 -2.84 -16.48 12.18
N ASP A 27 -4.03 -16.36 11.63
CA ASP A 27 -4.50 -17.10 10.45
C ASP A 27 -4.26 -16.35 9.14
N SER A 28 -3.94 -15.04 9.19
CA SER A 28 -3.66 -14.20 8.04
C SER A 28 -2.21 -13.68 8.03
N PRO A 29 -1.26 -14.39 7.40
CA PRO A 29 0.12 -13.94 7.27
C PRO A 29 0.22 -12.57 6.60
N TYR A 30 1.05 -11.67 7.15
CA TYR A 30 1.17 -10.27 6.68
C TYR A 30 1.49 -10.15 5.19
N ARG A 31 2.34 -11.05 4.65
CA ARG A 31 2.67 -11.08 3.23
C ARG A 31 1.46 -11.11 2.28
N LEU A 32 0.30 -11.60 2.73
CA LEU A 32 -0.91 -11.64 1.89
C LEU A 32 -1.46 -10.24 1.63
N HIS A 33 -1.29 -9.31 2.57
CA HIS A 33 -1.55 -7.90 2.35
C HIS A 33 -0.68 -7.34 1.23
N CYS A 34 0.64 -7.51 1.32
CA CYS A 34 1.57 -7.05 0.30
C CYS A 34 1.24 -7.62 -1.09
N GLU A 35 0.90 -8.93 -1.15
CA GLU A 35 0.48 -9.58 -2.39
C GLU A 35 -0.85 -9.01 -2.93
N ALA A 36 -1.81 -8.69 -2.06
CA ALA A 36 -3.10 -8.09 -2.45
C ALA A 36 -2.94 -6.66 -2.97
N VAL A 37 -2.10 -5.84 -2.33
CA VAL A 37 -1.78 -4.48 -2.79
C VAL A 37 -1.14 -4.51 -4.18
N ALA A 38 -0.15 -5.40 -4.39
CA ALA A 38 0.51 -5.55 -5.69
C ALA A 38 -0.45 -6.04 -6.78
N LEU A 39 -1.36 -6.96 -6.45
CA LEU A 39 -2.37 -7.46 -7.38
C LEU A 39 -3.37 -6.35 -7.76
N LEU A 40 -3.85 -5.57 -6.80
CA LEU A 40 -4.77 -4.46 -7.04
C LEU A 40 -4.16 -3.43 -7.99
N ILE A 41 -2.92 -2.99 -7.74
CA ILE A 41 -2.20 -2.06 -8.63
C ILE A 41 -2.10 -2.62 -10.04
N LYS A 42 -1.65 -3.86 -10.16
CA LYS A 42 -1.51 -4.52 -11.46
C LYS A 42 -2.83 -4.57 -12.22
N GLU A 43 -3.91 -4.96 -11.55
CA GLU A 43 -5.23 -5.06 -12.16
C GLU A 43 -5.73 -3.71 -12.67
N VAL A 44 -5.59 -2.65 -11.87
CA VAL A 44 -6.04 -1.32 -12.27
C VAL A 44 -5.21 -0.78 -13.42
N LEU A 45 -3.87 -0.95 -13.41
CA LEU A 45 -2.99 -0.56 -14.53
C LEU A 45 -3.38 -1.27 -15.84
N VAL A 46 -3.72 -2.55 -15.78
CA VAL A 46 -4.17 -3.32 -16.95
C VAL A 46 -5.56 -2.84 -17.43
N GLN A 47 -6.50 -2.64 -16.51
CA GLN A 47 -7.87 -2.21 -16.84
C GLN A 47 -7.92 -0.82 -17.47
N THR A 48 -7.04 0.08 -17.05
CA THR A 48 -6.94 1.44 -17.58
C THR A 48 -6.12 1.54 -18.86
N GLY A 49 -5.44 0.46 -19.25
CA GLY A 49 -4.53 0.46 -20.40
C GLY A 49 -3.22 1.19 -20.16
N GLU A 50 -2.88 1.48 -18.89
CA GLU A 50 -1.66 2.19 -18.49
C GLU A 50 -0.54 1.25 -18.00
N TYR A 51 -0.63 -0.05 -18.32
CA TYR A 51 0.43 -1.02 -18.01
C TYR A 51 1.58 -0.89 -19.03
N ASP A 52 2.54 -0.02 -18.73
CA ASP A 52 3.73 0.29 -19.56
C ASP A 52 5.00 -0.45 -19.09
N ASP A 53 6.16 -0.04 -19.60
CA ASP A 53 7.46 -0.65 -19.27
C ASP A 53 7.87 -0.45 -17.78
N ASN A 54 7.37 0.60 -17.12
CA ASN A 54 7.65 0.88 -15.71
C ASN A 54 6.65 0.18 -14.76
N ALA A 55 5.54 -0.32 -15.29
CA ALA A 55 4.47 -0.93 -14.48
C ALA A 55 4.97 -2.15 -13.68
N ASP A 56 5.92 -2.92 -14.23
CA ASP A 56 6.52 -4.04 -13.52
C ASP A 56 7.22 -3.59 -12.23
N ASP A 57 7.96 -2.48 -12.27
CA ASP A 57 8.67 -1.94 -11.12
C ASP A 57 7.70 -1.32 -10.09
N ILE A 58 6.60 -0.70 -10.54
CA ILE A 58 5.52 -0.22 -9.65
C ILE A 58 4.88 -1.41 -8.91
N VAL A 59 4.58 -2.51 -9.62
CA VAL A 59 4.02 -3.72 -9.00
C VAL A 59 5.01 -4.37 -8.03
N LEU A 60 6.31 -4.38 -8.35
CA LEU A 60 7.36 -4.88 -7.44
C LEU A 60 7.48 -4.00 -6.19
N ALA A 61 7.44 -2.68 -6.35
CA ALA A 61 7.46 -1.75 -5.22
C ALA A 61 6.20 -1.90 -4.34
N ALA A 62 5.03 -2.09 -4.95
CA ALA A 62 3.79 -2.37 -4.23
C ALA A 62 3.88 -3.68 -3.42
N LEU A 63 4.51 -4.71 -3.98
CA LEU A 63 4.74 -5.97 -3.25
C LEU A 63 5.69 -5.80 -2.06
N GLY A 64 6.66 -4.89 -2.17
CA GLY A 64 7.67 -4.64 -1.13
C GLY A 64 7.41 -3.42 -0.26
N HIS A 65 6.24 -2.74 -0.35
CA HIS A 65 6.03 -1.40 0.19
C HIS A 65 6.28 -1.25 1.70
N ASP A 66 6.02 -2.31 2.49
CA ASP A 66 6.20 -2.32 3.94
C ASP A 66 7.55 -2.91 4.40
N LEU A 67 8.43 -3.32 3.46
CA LEU A 67 9.68 -4.00 3.82
C LEU A 67 10.59 -3.11 4.69
N TYR A 68 10.69 -1.82 4.41
CA TYR A 68 11.57 -0.92 5.16
C TYR A 68 10.96 -0.45 6.48
N GLU A 69 9.63 -0.38 6.56
CA GLU A 69 8.92 0.03 7.76
C GLU A 69 8.85 -1.10 8.80
N ASP A 70 8.53 -2.30 8.35
CA ASP A 70 8.16 -3.42 9.24
C ASP A 70 9.25 -4.47 9.40
N THR A 71 10.40 -4.33 8.71
CA THR A 71 11.44 -5.35 8.73
C THR A 71 12.86 -4.76 8.84
N SER A 72 13.85 -5.62 9.02
CA SER A 72 15.26 -5.23 9.07
C SER A 72 15.97 -5.33 7.73
N ILE A 73 15.26 -5.33 6.61
CA ILE A 73 15.89 -5.44 5.29
C ILE A 73 16.70 -4.18 4.97
N ASP A 74 17.90 -4.38 4.40
CA ASP A 74 18.74 -3.28 3.93
C ASP A 74 18.24 -2.77 2.57
N ARG A 75 18.15 -1.45 2.40
CA ARG A 75 17.83 -0.79 1.14
C ARG A 75 18.75 -1.21 0.00
N GLU A 76 20.05 -1.39 0.27
CA GLU A 76 21.01 -1.81 -0.74
C GLU A 76 20.70 -3.19 -1.30
N PHE A 77 20.15 -4.11 -0.49
CA PHE A 77 19.68 -5.42 -0.96
C PHE A 77 18.57 -5.28 -2.01
N ILE A 78 17.60 -4.39 -1.78
CA ILE A 78 16.52 -4.12 -2.74
C ILE A 78 17.08 -3.45 -4.00
N ARG A 79 17.93 -2.45 -3.85
CA ARG A 79 18.55 -1.72 -4.97
C ARG A 79 19.33 -2.65 -5.90
N GLN A 80 20.16 -3.52 -5.36
CA GLN A 80 20.92 -4.51 -6.16
C GLN A 80 20.03 -5.61 -6.75
N GLY A 81 19.00 -6.02 -6.03
CA GLY A 81 18.14 -7.13 -6.43
C GLY A 81 17.05 -6.77 -7.44
N PHE A 82 16.55 -5.52 -7.39
CA PHE A 82 15.34 -5.09 -8.08
C PHE A 82 15.50 -3.76 -8.82
N GLY A 83 16.52 -2.98 -8.51
CA GLY A 83 16.82 -1.70 -9.16
C GLY A 83 16.55 -0.49 -8.25
N THR A 84 17.20 0.63 -8.59
CA THR A 84 17.12 1.89 -7.84
C THR A 84 15.69 2.43 -7.83
N TYR A 85 14.95 2.29 -8.92
CA TYR A 85 13.58 2.82 -9.01
C TYR A 85 12.61 2.11 -8.05
N VAL A 86 12.70 0.79 -7.94
CA VAL A 86 11.91 0.02 -6.94
C VAL A 86 12.27 0.43 -5.51
N ASP A 87 13.58 0.54 -5.20
CA ASP A 87 14.06 1.02 -3.89
C ASP A 87 13.48 2.41 -3.54
N GLU A 88 13.56 3.35 -4.48
CA GLU A 88 13.08 4.72 -4.26
C GLU A 88 11.55 4.79 -4.05
N LEU A 89 10.77 3.99 -4.79
CA LEU A 89 9.33 3.93 -4.60
C LEU A 89 8.97 3.40 -3.21
N ILE A 90 9.61 2.31 -2.76
CA ILE A 90 9.40 1.76 -1.41
C ILE A 90 9.81 2.80 -0.35
N PHE A 91 10.95 3.45 -0.52
CA PHE A 91 11.43 4.45 0.43
C PHE A 91 10.51 5.67 0.56
N GLN A 92 9.92 6.13 -0.55
CA GLN A 92 8.92 7.21 -0.50
C GLN A 92 7.69 6.85 0.35
N LEU A 93 7.35 5.57 0.44
CA LEU A 93 6.18 5.07 1.19
C LEU A 93 6.49 4.79 2.66
N THR A 94 7.76 4.58 3.01
CA THR A 94 8.18 4.20 4.36
C THR A 94 7.93 5.33 5.35
N ASN A 95 7.21 5.03 6.43
CA ASN A 95 7.08 5.92 7.58
C ASN A 95 8.30 5.76 8.49
N GLU A 96 9.13 6.78 8.58
CA GLU A 96 10.30 6.83 9.47
C GLU A 96 10.02 7.61 10.76
N GLU A 97 8.78 8.12 10.89
CA GLU A 97 8.36 8.96 12.01
C GLU A 97 7.54 8.16 13.01
N ASP A 98 7.53 8.60 14.26
CA ASP A 98 6.62 8.07 15.27
C ASP A 98 5.20 8.66 15.12
N ASP A 99 4.24 8.13 15.90
CA ASP A 99 2.85 8.59 15.87
C ASP A 99 2.67 10.08 16.20
N GLN A 100 3.65 10.71 16.90
CA GLN A 100 3.61 12.12 17.23
C GLN A 100 3.99 13.03 16.05
N HIS A 101 4.62 12.46 15.02
CA HIS A 101 5.09 13.16 13.82
C HIS A 101 4.36 12.71 12.55
N ARG A 102 3.14 12.22 12.67
CA ARG A 102 2.34 11.72 11.54
C ARG A 102 2.16 12.76 10.44
N ASP A 103 2.05 14.04 10.77
CA ASP A 103 1.93 15.15 9.80
C ASP A 103 3.13 15.24 8.87
N LYS A 104 4.35 14.92 9.33
CA LYS A 104 5.53 14.89 8.45
C LYS A 104 5.43 13.75 7.44
N TYR A 105 4.95 12.59 7.88
CA TYR A 105 4.70 11.49 6.97
C TYR A 105 3.61 11.82 5.95
N MET A 106 2.52 12.51 6.36
CA MET A 106 1.51 12.99 5.42
C MET A 106 2.07 13.96 4.39
N GLN A 107 2.95 14.87 4.80
CA GLN A 107 3.66 15.79 3.88
C GLN A 107 4.57 15.01 2.92
N LYS A 108 5.30 14.00 3.41
CA LYS A 108 6.12 13.11 2.57
C LYS A 108 5.27 12.43 1.49
N ILE A 109 4.13 11.86 1.86
CA ILE A 109 3.20 11.21 0.91
C ILE A 109 2.60 12.23 -0.07
N HIS A 110 2.25 13.44 0.36
CA HIS A 110 1.74 14.50 -0.53
C HIS A 110 2.76 14.87 -1.62
N LEU A 111 4.05 14.90 -1.26
CA LEU A 111 5.17 15.24 -2.15
C LEU A 111 5.71 14.04 -2.94
N ALA A 112 5.26 12.84 -2.63
CA ALA A 112 5.72 11.62 -3.29
C ALA A 112 5.36 11.60 -4.78
N SER A 113 6.11 10.80 -5.54
CA SER A 113 5.84 10.59 -6.97
C SER A 113 4.42 10.03 -7.19
N ASN A 114 3.87 10.23 -8.38
CA ASN A 114 2.56 9.69 -8.71
C ASN A 114 2.50 8.18 -8.48
N GLU A 115 3.56 7.48 -8.88
CA GLU A 115 3.68 6.02 -8.77
C GLU A 115 3.68 5.55 -7.30
N ALA A 116 4.38 6.24 -6.42
CA ALA A 116 4.34 5.96 -4.98
C ALA A 116 2.94 6.23 -4.40
N VAL A 117 2.27 7.31 -4.83
CA VAL A 117 0.89 7.60 -4.39
C VAL A 117 -0.10 6.55 -4.89
N LEU A 118 0.06 6.01 -6.11
CA LEU A 118 -0.77 4.88 -6.58
C LEU A 118 -0.68 3.68 -5.63
N ILE A 119 0.56 3.34 -5.20
CA ILE A 119 0.78 2.25 -4.26
C ILE A 119 0.13 2.55 -2.91
N LYS A 120 0.27 3.78 -2.40
CA LYS A 120 -0.37 4.17 -1.13
C LYS A 120 -1.89 4.12 -1.20
N LEU A 121 -2.50 4.51 -2.32
CA LEU A 121 -3.94 4.37 -2.52
C LEU A 121 -4.39 2.89 -2.50
N ALA A 122 -3.64 2.01 -3.16
CA ALA A 122 -3.96 0.58 -3.16
C ALA A 122 -3.80 -0.05 -1.76
N ASP A 123 -2.76 0.34 -1.01
CA ASP A 123 -2.56 -0.05 0.39
C ASP A 123 -3.75 0.38 1.26
N MET A 124 -4.18 1.64 1.16
CA MET A 124 -5.34 2.14 1.91
C MET A 124 -6.64 1.41 1.54
N ILE A 125 -6.87 1.12 0.26
CA ILE A 125 -8.04 0.37 -0.20
C ILE A 125 -8.03 -1.03 0.40
N GLU A 126 -6.89 -1.72 0.34
CA GLU A 126 -6.77 -3.07 0.90
C GLU A 126 -6.97 -3.07 2.41
N ASN A 127 -6.39 -2.11 3.12
CA ASN A 127 -6.56 -1.95 4.56
C ASN A 127 -8.03 -1.72 4.94
N MET A 128 -8.74 -0.82 4.25
CA MET A 128 -10.17 -0.57 4.49
C MET A 128 -11.03 -1.80 4.21
N ASN A 129 -10.78 -2.51 3.12
CA ASN A 129 -11.50 -3.73 2.77
C ASN A 129 -11.22 -4.85 3.78
N SER A 130 -9.96 -5.02 4.18
CA SER A 130 -9.57 -6.00 5.21
C SER A 130 -10.27 -5.71 6.54
N VAL A 131 -10.31 -4.45 6.98
CA VAL A 131 -11.00 -4.03 8.20
C VAL A 131 -12.52 -4.27 8.08
N PHE A 132 -13.11 -3.97 6.93
CA PHE A 132 -14.53 -4.21 6.69
C PHE A 132 -14.90 -5.69 6.87
N TYR A 133 -14.14 -6.60 6.24
CA TYR A 133 -14.40 -8.04 6.33
C TYR A 133 -14.09 -8.63 7.72
N ASN A 134 -13.12 -8.06 8.42
CA ASN A 134 -12.71 -8.54 9.75
C ASN A 134 -13.32 -7.76 10.92
N ARG A 135 -14.29 -6.89 10.66
CA ARG A 135 -14.89 -5.99 11.66
C ARG A 135 -15.40 -6.75 12.91
N GLY A 136 -16.00 -7.92 12.71
CA GLY A 136 -16.49 -8.75 13.81
C GLY A 136 -15.38 -9.25 14.75
N VAL A 137 -14.18 -9.47 14.24
CA VAL A 137 -13.01 -9.91 15.01
C VAL A 137 -12.27 -8.72 15.62
N LEU A 138 -12.13 -7.61 14.88
CA LEU A 138 -11.44 -6.41 15.32
C LEU A 138 -12.23 -5.64 16.39
N GLY A 139 -13.55 -5.65 16.30
CA GLY A 139 -14.48 -4.91 17.17
C GLY A 139 -14.74 -3.49 16.66
N GLN A 140 -15.99 -3.05 16.77
CA GLN A 140 -16.45 -1.74 16.32
C GLN A 140 -15.68 -0.60 16.99
N GLU A 141 -15.44 -0.70 18.29
CA GLU A 141 -14.71 0.32 19.05
C GLU A 141 -13.31 0.56 18.49
N TRP A 142 -12.57 -0.51 18.15
CA TRP A 142 -11.24 -0.37 17.54
C TRP A 142 -11.31 0.31 16.16
N VAL A 143 -12.33 -0.02 15.36
CA VAL A 143 -12.52 0.63 14.06
C VAL A 143 -12.77 2.13 14.24
N ASP A 144 -13.65 2.52 15.17
CA ASP A 144 -14.09 3.91 15.35
C ASP A 144 -13.00 4.77 16.05
N THR A 145 -12.24 4.19 16.99
CA THR A 145 -11.30 4.96 17.82
C THR A 145 -9.85 4.91 17.33
N PHE A 146 -9.49 3.91 16.53
CA PHE A 146 -8.13 3.75 16.03
C PHE A 146 -8.06 3.84 14.51
N PHE A 147 -8.78 2.99 13.78
CA PHE A 147 -8.59 2.88 12.33
C PHE A 147 -9.16 4.06 11.54
N LEU A 148 -10.40 4.47 11.81
CA LEU A 148 -11.03 5.59 11.10
C LEU A 148 -10.32 6.93 11.32
N PRO A 149 -9.84 7.29 12.52
CA PRO A 149 -9.02 8.48 12.69
C PRO A 149 -7.77 8.50 11.80
N ILE A 150 -7.06 7.36 11.69
CA ILE A 150 -5.91 7.24 10.78
C ILE A 150 -6.33 7.49 9.33
N MET A 151 -7.41 6.87 8.87
CA MET A 151 -7.91 7.08 7.51
C MET A 151 -8.31 8.54 7.26
N ASN A 152 -8.92 9.19 8.26
CA ASN A 152 -9.30 10.60 8.18
C ASN A 152 -8.09 11.54 8.07
N ASP A 153 -6.95 11.18 8.65
CA ASP A 153 -5.70 11.94 8.49
C ASP A 153 -5.15 11.83 7.06
N TYR A 154 -5.25 10.66 6.41
CA TYR A 154 -4.77 10.45 5.05
C TYR A 154 -5.66 11.08 3.96
N LEU A 155 -6.97 10.96 4.10
CA LEU A 155 -7.94 11.33 3.06
C LEU A 155 -7.78 12.77 2.54
N PRO A 156 -7.59 13.82 3.38
CA PRO A 156 -7.44 15.20 2.89
C PRO A 156 -6.22 15.40 2.00
N HIS A 157 -5.15 14.63 2.20
CA HIS A 157 -3.91 14.76 1.44
C HIS A 157 -3.94 14.04 0.09
N LEU A 158 -4.84 13.07 -0.07
CA LEU A 158 -4.90 12.21 -1.25
C LEU A 158 -6.11 12.45 -2.13
N ARG A 159 -7.26 12.85 -1.56
CA ARG A 159 -8.55 12.92 -2.29
C ARG A 159 -8.55 13.86 -3.50
N ASP A 160 -7.71 14.88 -3.47
CA ASP A 160 -7.63 15.94 -4.48
C ASP A 160 -6.28 15.87 -5.25
N LYS A 161 -5.56 14.72 -5.14
CA LYS A 161 -4.30 14.51 -5.86
C LYS A 161 -4.55 14.49 -7.36
N GLU A 162 -3.83 15.34 -8.07
CA GLU A 162 -3.77 15.33 -9.54
C GLU A 162 -2.63 14.39 -10.00
N PHE A 163 -2.93 13.53 -10.97
CA PHE A 163 -1.97 12.63 -11.54
C PHE A 163 -1.55 13.12 -12.93
N THR A 164 -0.27 13.36 -13.13
CA THR A 164 0.32 13.72 -14.42
C THR A 164 0.78 12.49 -15.21
N ASN A 165 1.11 11.40 -14.49
CA ASN A 165 1.39 10.08 -15.03
C ASN A 165 0.35 9.10 -14.46
N TYR A 166 0.00 8.07 -15.21
CA TYR A 166 -0.99 7.07 -14.78
C TYR A 166 -2.32 7.71 -14.33
N THR A 167 -2.77 8.69 -15.11
CA THR A 167 -3.93 9.53 -14.77
C THR A 167 -5.21 8.72 -14.59
N GLN A 168 -5.46 7.74 -15.46
CA GLN A 168 -6.67 6.90 -15.39
C GLN A 168 -6.59 5.94 -14.21
N THR A 169 -5.41 5.35 -13.97
CA THR A 169 -5.14 4.49 -12.81
C THR A 169 -5.31 5.25 -11.50
N GLY A 170 -4.73 6.44 -11.39
CA GLY A 170 -4.85 7.31 -10.22
C GLY A 170 -6.30 7.69 -9.93
N ASN A 171 -7.05 8.13 -10.94
CA ASN A 171 -8.45 8.48 -10.80
C ASN A 171 -9.32 7.26 -10.41
N SER A 172 -9.03 6.07 -10.95
CA SER A 172 -9.73 4.84 -10.61
C SER A 172 -9.46 4.43 -9.17
N LEU A 173 -8.21 4.48 -8.72
CA LEU A 173 -7.85 4.17 -7.33
C LEU A 173 -8.45 5.18 -6.35
N LEU A 174 -8.49 6.48 -6.68
CA LEU A 174 -9.20 7.49 -5.88
C LEU A 174 -10.69 7.18 -5.76
N ALA A 175 -11.33 6.76 -6.83
CA ALA A 175 -12.74 6.37 -6.82
C ALA A 175 -12.95 5.11 -5.94
N TYR A 176 -12.09 4.10 -6.06
CA TYR A 176 -12.14 2.89 -5.23
C TYR A 176 -11.90 3.22 -3.75
N MET A 177 -10.93 4.06 -3.44
CA MET A 177 -10.66 4.50 -2.07
C MET A 177 -11.89 5.18 -1.45
N LYS A 178 -12.54 6.10 -2.16
CA LYS A 178 -13.77 6.79 -1.72
C LYS A 178 -14.91 5.79 -1.49
N ALA A 179 -15.08 4.82 -2.38
CA ALA A 179 -16.09 3.78 -2.26
C ALA A 179 -15.83 2.86 -1.04
N SER A 180 -14.59 2.40 -0.85
CA SER A 180 -14.20 1.56 0.31
C SER A 180 -14.40 2.30 1.62
N TYR A 181 -14.02 3.58 1.69
CA TYR A 181 -14.26 4.42 2.87
C TYR A 181 -15.76 4.60 3.17
N SER A 182 -16.56 4.91 2.15
CA SER A 182 -18.02 5.03 2.28
C SER A 182 -18.65 3.73 2.78
N THR A 183 -18.24 2.60 2.22
CA THR A 183 -18.74 1.27 2.65
C THR A 183 -18.36 0.99 4.11
N LEU A 184 -17.12 1.27 4.49
CA LEU A 184 -16.64 1.05 5.86
C LEU A 184 -17.39 1.91 6.89
N THR A 185 -17.76 3.14 6.54
CA THR A 185 -18.40 4.09 7.46
C THR A 185 -19.94 3.97 7.52
N GLN A 186 -20.60 3.38 6.50
CA GLN A 186 -22.04 3.20 6.46
C GLN A 186 -22.56 1.97 7.19
N VAL A 187 -21.73 0.94 7.32
CA VAL A 187 -22.09 -0.29 8.04
C VAL A 187 -21.78 -0.11 9.52
N ARG A 188 -22.77 0.22 10.31
CA ARG A 188 -22.73 0.30 11.79
C ARG A 188 -23.40 -0.91 12.43
#